data_44964ef1f86f90ee5b833f6091959268
#
_entry.id   44964ef1f86f90ee5b833f6091959268
#
_cell.length_a   1.000
_cell.length_b   1.000
_cell.length_c   1.000
_cell.angle_alpha   90.00
_cell.angle_beta   90.00
_cell.angle_gamma   90.00
#
_symmetry.space_group_name_H-M   'P 1'
#
loop_
_entity.id
_entity.type
_entity.pdbx_description
1 polymer ?
#
loop_
_entity_poly.entity_id
_entity_poly.type
_entity_poly.pdbx_seq_one_letter_code
_entity_poly.pdbx_strand_id
1 'polypeptide(L)'
;MTETYVPPLTNLPYRKIGLSYADSQFAAVPTQQVFIEEMKQSFRYFFSAEENSFQNDFPNQVNSTNFPFKGFLLSGKPGVGKTEAVIEACRALAGSLDDAGIELELLHISSQSIFRSAVGEMESRLARVFEDAQDSTNHRKRTILLFDDIDTMLVKRTEENPSEWSRSLNGVFFHHCDRMIASKVLIVATTNVPGKIDDAIHSRLFMRPVPEPTVEELVSVAENVLPLNPKGFDKKEMLASIEAEIRRSVNDGETASFRLARKIAIIEIVNGVVFR
;
A
#
# COMPACT_ATOMS: atom_id res chain seq x y z
N MET A 1 -18.08 27.62 -33.17
CA MET A 1 -17.29 27.49 -31.95
C MET A 1 -17.12 26.00 -31.72
N THR A 2 -15.97 25.46 -32.09
CA THR A 2 -15.62 24.04 -31.88
C THR A 2 -15.18 23.90 -30.43
N GLU A 3 -16.02 23.29 -29.60
CA GLU A 3 -15.59 22.85 -28.24
C GLU A 3 -14.40 21.90 -28.42
N THR A 4 -13.27 22.33 -27.92
CA THR A 4 -12.07 21.52 -27.84
C THR A 4 -12.36 20.43 -26.77
N TYR A 5 -12.60 19.20 -27.22
CA TYR A 5 -12.68 18.04 -26.32
C TYR A 5 -11.35 17.92 -25.57
N VAL A 6 -11.35 18.28 -24.31
CA VAL A 6 -10.25 18.00 -23.38
C VAL A 6 -10.52 16.58 -22.88
N PRO A 7 -9.70 15.58 -23.26
CA PRO A 7 -9.87 14.25 -22.74
C PRO A 7 -9.69 14.29 -21.21
N PRO A 8 -10.53 13.60 -20.46
CA PRO A 8 -10.39 13.59 -19.00
C PRO A 8 -9.01 13.11 -18.59
N LEU A 9 -8.39 13.76 -17.60
CA LEU A 9 -7.08 13.48 -16.99
C LEU A 9 -6.91 12.05 -16.44
N THR A 10 -7.81 11.12 -16.78
CA THR A 10 -7.98 9.81 -16.18
C THR A 10 -7.27 8.66 -16.88
N ASN A 11 -6.25 8.92 -17.71
CA ASN A 11 -5.54 7.84 -18.41
C ASN A 11 -4.16 7.50 -17.84
N LEU A 12 -3.85 7.99 -16.63
CA LEU A 12 -2.61 7.62 -15.93
C LEU A 12 -2.70 6.17 -15.44
N PRO A 13 -1.58 5.42 -15.49
CA PRO A 13 -1.51 4.04 -14.98
C PRO A 13 -1.43 3.96 -13.45
N TYR A 14 -1.59 5.06 -12.76
CA TYR A 14 -1.53 5.19 -11.31
C TYR A 14 -2.45 6.31 -10.82
N ARG A 15 -2.71 6.32 -9.51
CA ARG A 15 -3.35 7.42 -8.79
C ARG A 15 -2.34 8.06 -7.84
N LYS A 16 -2.20 9.37 -7.88
CA LYS A 16 -1.46 10.13 -6.86
C LYS A 16 -2.28 10.18 -5.58
N ILE A 17 -1.66 9.83 -4.46
CA ILE A 17 -2.30 9.88 -3.13
C ILE A 17 -1.90 11.19 -2.45
N GLY A 18 -2.88 11.94 -1.96
CA GLY A 18 -2.66 13.10 -1.12
C GLY A 18 -2.02 12.70 0.21
N LEU A 19 -0.96 13.39 0.61
CA LEU A 19 -0.21 13.10 1.84
C LEU A 19 -0.49 14.12 2.95
N SER A 20 -1.57 14.90 2.84
CA SER A 20 -2.02 15.78 3.92
C SER A 20 -2.61 14.97 5.08
N TYR A 21 -2.26 15.32 6.31
CA TYR A 21 -2.89 14.73 7.50
C TYR A 21 -4.40 14.97 7.57
N ALA A 22 -4.89 16.05 6.97
CA ALA A 22 -6.33 16.34 6.90
C ALA A 22 -7.11 15.26 6.11
N ASP A 23 -6.43 14.49 5.27
CA ASP A 23 -7.02 13.42 4.45
C ASP A 23 -7.04 12.07 5.17
N SER A 24 -6.41 11.96 6.35
CA SER A 24 -6.37 10.70 7.10
C SER A 24 -7.69 10.45 7.81
N GLN A 25 -8.36 9.37 7.42
CA GLN A 25 -9.54 8.82 8.13
C GLN A 25 -9.16 7.54 8.89
N PHE A 26 -7.88 7.23 8.96
CA PHE A 26 -7.37 5.99 9.51
C PHE A 26 -7.04 6.14 11.00
N ALA A 27 -7.78 5.46 11.86
CA ALA A 27 -7.45 5.31 13.27
C ALA A 27 -6.53 4.08 13.40
N ALA A 28 -5.22 4.32 13.43
CA ALA A 28 -4.25 3.24 13.60
C ALA A 28 -4.36 2.63 15.00
N VAL A 29 -4.49 1.32 15.05
CA VAL A 29 -4.40 0.54 16.28
C VAL A 29 -2.95 0.36 16.72
N PRO A 30 -2.65 0.05 17.99
CA PRO A 30 -1.29 -0.02 18.51
C PRO A 30 -0.34 -0.90 17.68
N THR A 31 -0.78 -2.10 17.31
CA THR A 31 0.02 -3.02 16.47
C THR A 31 0.41 -2.40 15.13
N GLN A 32 -0.51 -1.67 14.50
CA GLN A 32 -0.23 -0.96 13.25
C GLN A 32 0.62 0.28 13.44
N GLN A 33 0.46 1.01 14.54
CA GLN A 33 1.28 2.20 14.84
C GLN A 33 2.77 1.85 14.86
N VAL A 34 3.13 0.73 15.49
CA VAL A 34 4.52 0.24 15.51
C VAL A 34 5.00 -0.05 14.09
N PHE A 35 4.21 -0.76 13.30
CA PHE A 35 4.58 -1.10 11.92
C PHE A 35 4.67 0.14 11.01
N ILE A 36 3.74 1.10 11.15
CA ILE A 36 3.76 2.38 10.40
C ILE A 36 5.03 3.16 10.74
N GLU A 37 5.41 3.23 12.00
CA GLU A 37 6.63 3.94 12.41
C GLU A 37 7.90 3.25 11.88
N GLU A 38 7.97 1.91 11.88
CA GLU A 38 9.07 1.16 11.27
C GLU A 38 9.19 1.44 9.76
N MET A 39 8.06 1.47 9.04
CA MET A 39 8.05 1.78 7.61
C MET A 39 8.46 3.24 7.35
N LYS A 40 7.96 4.18 8.13
CA LYS A 40 8.35 5.59 8.08
C LYS A 40 9.86 5.77 8.26
N GLN A 41 10.45 5.12 9.29
CA GLN A 41 11.89 5.19 9.54
C GLN A 41 12.69 4.56 8.38
N SER A 42 12.19 3.47 7.81
CA SER A 42 12.80 2.84 6.64
C SER A 42 12.80 3.78 5.42
N PHE A 43 11.69 4.45 5.13
CA PHE A 43 11.62 5.43 4.04
C PHE A 43 12.50 6.64 4.30
N ARG A 44 12.50 7.16 5.54
CA ARG A 44 13.35 8.26 5.96
C ARG A 44 14.82 7.96 5.74
N TYR A 45 15.27 6.75 6.06
CA TYR A 45 16.65 6.32 5.85
C TYR A 45 17.13 6.52 4.41
N PHE A 46 16.30 6.17 3.41
CA PHE A 46 16.66 6.33 2.00
C PHE A 46 16.50 7.75 1.47
N PHE A 47 15.54 8.51 1.98
CA PHE A 47 15.10 9.78 1.39
C PHE A 47 15.61 11.02 2.11
N SER A 48 15.99 10.90 3.37
CA SER A 48 16.52 12.02 4.15
C SER A 48 17.97 12.32 3.78
N ALA A 49 18.36 13.60 3.92
CA ALA A 49 19.72 14.06 3.80
C ALA A 49 20.43 14.21 5.17
N GLU A 50 19.83 13.74 6.26
CA GLU A 50 20.39 13.82 7.62
C GLU A 50 21.58 12.86 7.82
N GLU A 51 22.38 13.11 8.87
CA GLU A 51 23.45 12.20 9.30
C GLU A 51 22.89 10.80 9.56
N ASN A 52 23.70 9.76 9.24
CA ASN A 52 23.31 8.35 9.26
C ASN A 52 22.20 7.97 8.27
N SER A 53 22.01 8.76 7.22
CA SER A 53 21.12 8.41 6.12
C SER A 53 21.84 7.49 5.11
N PHE A 54 21.06 6.90 4.21
CA PHE A 54 21.58 6.05 3.12
C PHE A 54 22.76 6.69 2.35
N GLN A 55 22.73 8.02 2.18
CA GLN A 55 23.82 8.74 1.52
C GLN A 55 25.14 8.65 2.28
N ASN A 56 25.12 8.69 3.60
CA ASN A 56 26.33 8.63 4.41
C ASN A 56 26.86 7.19 4.53
N ASP A 57 25.97 6.22 4.69
CA ASP A 57 26.35 4.80 4.81
C ASP A 57 26.83 4.21 3.49
N PHE A 58 26.24 4.65 2.36
CA PHE A 58 26.51 4.13 1.01
C PHE A 58 26.80 5.25 -0.01
N PRO A 59 27.83 6.08 0.20
CA PRO A 59 28.07 7.27 -0.64
C PRO A 59 28.30 6.93 -2.12
N ASN A 60 28.85 5.76 -2.42
CA ASN A 60 29.08 5.30 -3.80
C ASN A 60 27.84 4.65 -4.44
N GLN A 61 26.78 4.41 -3.66
CA GLN A 61 25.57 3.73 -4.11
C GLN A 61 24.34 4.66 -4.20
N VAL A 62 24.41 5.84 -3.60
CA VAL A 62 23.26 6.78 -3.49
C VAL A 62 22.64 7.14 -4.83
N ASN A 63 23.46 7.28 -5.87
CA ASN A 63 23.03 7.55 -7.24
C ASN A 63 23.22 6.33 -8.18
N SER A 64 23.45 5.14 -7.62
CA SER A 64 23.71 3.93 -8.39
C SER A 64 22.41 3.15 -8.64
N THR A 65 22.27 2.66 -9.84
CA THR A 65 21.25 1.66 -10.19
C THR A 65 21.63 0.24 -9.73
N ASN A 66 22.90 0.01 -9.35
CA ASN A 66 23.41 -1.32 -8.95
C ASN A 66 23.09 -1.68 -7.50
N PHE A 67 22.51 -0.76 -6.71
CA PHE A 67 22.10 -1.09 -5.35
C PHE A 67 21.02 -2.18 -5.38
N PRO A 68 21.21 -3.33 -4.73
CA PRO A 68 20.34 -4.49 -4.90
C PRO A 68 18.95 -4.28 -4.30
N PHE A 69 18.86 -3.48 -3.23
CA PHE A 69 17.59 -3.17 -2.58
C PHE A 69 16.80 -2.12 -3.37
N LYS A 70 15.56 -2.45 -3.70
CA LYS A 70 14.64 -1.55 -4.46
C LYS A 70 13.38 -1.19 -3.67
N GLY A 71 13.18 -1.79 -2.50
CA GLY A 71 12.03 -1.50 -1.66
C GLY A 71 11.51 -2.70 -0.87
N PHE A 72 10.22 -2.71 -0.56
CA PHE A 72 9.59 -3.65 0.34
C PHE A 72 8.47 -4.44 -0.33
N LEU A 73 8.34 -5.72 0.05
CA LEU A 73 7.20 -6.57 -0.27
C LEU A 73 6.43 -6.86 1.04
N LEU A 74 5.29 -6.24 1.20
CA LEU A 74 4.43 -6.41 2.38
C LEU A 74 3.52 -7.62 2.18
N SER A 75 3.69 -8.62 3.03
CA SER A 75 2.87 -9.83 3.03
C SER A 75 1.92 -9.85 4.22
N GLY A 76 0.74 -10.43 4.04
CA GLY A 76 -0.24 -10.59 5.12
C GLY A 76 -1.63 -10.91 4.59
N LYS A 77 -2.51 -11.37 5.45
CA LYS A 77 -3.88 -11.74 5.09
C LYS A 77 -4.68 -10.55 4.55
N PRO A 78 -5.74 -10.80 3.77
CA PRO A 78 -6.61 -9.73 3.28
C PRO A 78 -7.25 -8.93 4.42
N GLY A 79 -7.26 -7.59 4.29
CA GLY A 79 -7.94 -6.71 5.24
C GLY A 79 -7.18 -6.39 6.53
N VAL A 80 -5.89 -6.77 6.65
CA VAL A 80 -5.02 -6.40 7.79
C VAL A 80 -4.41 -4.99 7.69
N GLY A 81 -4.75 -4.24 6.64
CA GLY A 81 -4.34 -2.83 6.51
C GLY A 81 -2.99 -2.59 5.83
N LYS A 82 -2.48 -3.52 5.01
CA LYS A 82 -1.19 -3.37 4.30
C LYS A 82 -1.05 -2.04 3.55
N THR A 83 -2.00 -1.77 2.68
CA THR A 83 -2.03 -0.56 1.84
C THR A 83 -2.15 0.71 2.67
N GLU A 84 -3.05 0.70 3.66
CA GLU A 84 -3.26 1.84 4.54
C GLU A 84 -2.02 2.15 5.38
N ALA A 85 -1.33 1.13 5.90
CA ALA A 85 -0.10 1.33 6.67
C ALA A 85 0.99 2.05 5.86
N VAL A 86 1.11 1.76 4.56
CA VAL A 86 2.05 2.46 3.67
C VAL A 86 1.63 3.92 3.50
N ILE A 87 0.35 4.16 3.24
CA ILE A 87 -0.17 5.52 3.05
C ILE A 87 0.07 6.37 4.31
N GLU A 88 -0.22 5.82 5.49
CA GLU A 88 0.00 6.52 6.77
C GLU A 88 1.49 6.74 7.07
N ALA A 89 2.37 5.78 6.75
CA ALA A 89 3.80 5.96 6.87
C ALA A 89 4.31 7.10 5.98
N CYS A 90 3.80 7.19 4.75
CA CYS A 90 4.12 8.28 3.83
C CYS A 90 3.60 9.63 4.33
N ARG A 91 2.37 9.69 4.86
CA ARG A 91 1.82 10.91 5.47
C ARG A 91 2.65 11.38 6.66
N ALA A 92 3.01 10.44 7.54
CA ALA A 92 3.83 10.72 8.71
C ALA A 92 5.26 11.20 8.36
N LEU A 93 5.77 10.84 7.18
CA LEU A 93 7.08 11.25 6.70
C LEU A 93 7.03 12.56 5.92
N ALA A 94 5.97 12.82 5.16
CA ALA A 94 5.89 13.93 4.21
C ALA A 94 6.21 15.29 4.85
N GLY A 95 5.64 15.59 6.02
CA GLY A 95 5.90 16.85 6.72
C GLY A 95 7.39 17.08 7.04
N SER A 96 8.07 16.05 7.54
CA SER A 96 9.49 16.17 7.88
C SER A 96 10.40 16.27 6.65
N LEU A 97 10.00 15.71 5.53
CA LEU A 97 10.73 15.88 4.26
C LEU A 97 10.46 17.25 3.63
N ASP A 98 9.24 17.76 3.74
CA ASP A 98 8.87 19.10 3.25
C ASP A 98 9.65 20.20 3.97
N ASP A 99 9.82 20.08 5.30
CA ASP A 99 10.67 20.95 6.11
C ASP A 99 12.12 20.98 5.62
N ALA A 100 12.61 19.88 5.06
CA ALA A 100 13.93 19.77 4.41
C ALA A 100 13.91 20.19 2.94
N GLY A 101 12.78 20.66 2.42
CA GLY A 101 12.58 21.03 1.02
C GLY A 101 12.58 19.84 0.06
N ILE A 102 12.21 18.65 0.54
CA ILE A 102 12.09 17.40 -0.23
C ILE A 102 10.61 17.08 -0.40
N GLU A 103 10.14 17.02 -1.64
CA GLU A 103 8.78 16.66 -1.99
C GLU A 103 8.63 15.13 -2.00
N LEU A 104 7.72 14.58 -1.20
CA LEU A 104 7.35 13.16 -1.24
C LEU A 104 6.11 12.95 -2.09
N GLU A 105 6.20 12.06 -3.05
CA GLU A 105 5.08 11.64 -3.90
C GLU A 105 4.78 10.15 -3.68
N LEU A 106 3.49 9.81 -3.52
CA LEU A 106 3.01 8.43 -3.44
C LEU A 106 2.14 8.12 -4.65
N LEU A 107 2.61 7.21 -5.50
CA LEU A 107 1.88 6.71 -6.67
C LEU A 107 1.30 5.33 -6.36
N HIS A 108 -0.02 5.23 -6.34
CA HIS A 108 -0.73 3.97 -6.11
C HIS A 108 -1.08 3.31 -7.44
N ILE A 109 -0.56 2.11 -7.65
CA ILE A 109 -0.70 1.29 -8.84
C ILE A 109 -1.54 0.04 -8.50
N SER A 110 -2.70 -0.11 -9.13
CA SER A 110 -3.50 -1.32 -9.06
C SER A 110 -3.40 -2.12 -10.34
N SER A 111 -3.60 -3.43 -10.28
CA SER A 111 -3.65 -4.28 -11.47
C SER A 111 -4.66 -3.77 -12.51
N GLN A 112 -5.81 -3.29 -12.06
CA GLN A 112 -6.84 -2.71 -12.93
C GLN A 112 -6.34 -1.48 -13.70
N SER A 113 -5.44 -0.68 -13.11
CA SER A 113 -4.89 0.50 -13.79
C SER A 113 -3.93 0.12 -14.92
N ILE A 114 -3.32 -1.05 -14.86
CA ILE A 114 -2.42 -1.59 -15.88
C ILE A 114 -3.21 -2.35 -16.94
N PHE A 115 -4.17 -3.21 -16.55
CA PHE A 115 -4.90 -4.12 -17.45
C PHE A 115 -6.04 -3.50 -18.28
N ARG A 116 -6.29 -2.19 -18.18
CA ARG A 116 -7.39 -1.51 -18.89
C ARG A 116 -7.27 -1.47 -20.41
N SER A 117 -6.20 -1.98 -20.98
CA SER A 117 -5.80 -1.73 -22.37
C SER A 117 -5.58 -3.02 -23.16
N ALA A 118 -5.52 -2.88 -24.48
CA ALA A 118 -5.21 -3.97 -25.39
C ALA A 118 -3.78 -4.52 -25.18
N VAL A 119 -3.50 -5.70 -25.71
CA VAL A 119 -2.17 -6.32 -25.67
C VAL A 119 -1.13 -5.36 -26.27
N GLY A 120 -0.02 -5.14 -25.56
CA GLY A 120 1.04 -4.18 -25.92
C GLY A 120 0.93 -2.82 -25.22
N GLU A 121 -0.27 -2.43 -24.76
CA GLU A 121 -0.43 -1.20 -23.97
C GLU A 121 -0.11 -1.40 -22.49
N MET A 122 -0.28 -2.62 -21.97
CA MET A 122 0.01 -2.95 -20.57
C MET A 122 1.48 -2.70 -20.22
N GLU A 123 2.38 -3.16 -21.09
CA GLU A 123 3.82 -2.96 -20.95
C GLU A 123 4.19 -1.48 -20.99
N SER A 124 3.62 -0.75 -21.92
CA SER A 124 3.86 0.70 -22.06
C SER A 124 3.32 1.47 -20.84
N ARG A 125 2.17 1.05 -20.30
CA ARG A 125 1.60 1.64 -19.08
C ARG A 125 2.48 1.37 -17.86
N LEU A 126 2.96 0.14 -17.70
CA LEU A 126 3.86 -0.22 -16.61
C LEU A 126 5.20 0.53 -16.74
N ALA A 127 5.78 0.61 -17.94
CA ALA A 127 6.99 1.38 -18.19
C ALA A 127 6.81 2.85 -17.79
N ARG A 128 5.69 3.46 -18.18
CA ARG A 128 5.36 4.85 -17.85
C ARG A 128 5.31 5.12 -16.34
N VAL A 129 4.82 4.17 -15.52
CA VAL A 129 4.85 4.31 -14.05
C VAL A 129 6.26 4.60 -13.56
N PHE A 130 7.24 3.83 -14.05
CA PHE A 130 8.63 3.98 -13.64
C PHE A 130 9.29 5.22 -14.23
N GLU A 131 8.96 5.60 -15.46
CA GLU A 131 9.47 6.80 -16.12
C GLU A 131 8.99 8.06 -15.40
N ASP A 132 7.69 8.16 -15.12
CA ASP A 132 7.11 9.29 -14.38
C ASP A 132 7.67 9.40 -12.95
N ALA A 133 7.95 8.25 -12.30
CA ALA A 133 8.54 8.24 -10.96
C ALA A 133 10.01 8.67 -10.94
N GLN A 134 10.74 8.38 -12.00
CA GLN A 134 12.17 8.70 -12.13
C GLN A 134 12.44 10.03 -12.84
N ASP A 135 11.39 10.82 -13.12
CA ASP A 135 11.56 12.13 -13.76
C ASP A 135 12.61 12.96 -13.01
N SER A 136 13.72 13.18 -13.68
CA SER A 136 14.92 13.80 -13.12
C SER A 136 14.85 15.33 -13.08
N THR A 137 13.75 15.93 -13.53
CA THR A 137 13.62 17.41 -13.60
C THR A 137 13.56 18.04 -12.22
N ASN A 138 13.03 17.30 -11.21
CA ASN A 138 13.01 17.73 -9.82
C ASN A 138 13.95 16.88 -8.94
N HIS A 139 15.17 17.38 -8.68
CA HIS A 139 16.16 16.69 -7.83
C HIS A 139 15.74 16.54 -6.36
N ARG A 140 14.75 17.31 -5.91
CA ARG A 140 14.23 17.27 -4.54
C ARG A 140 13.01 16.36 -4.40
N LYS A 141 12.53 15.77 -5.50
CA LYS A 141 11.41 14.84 -5.48
C LYS A 141 11.87 13.44 -5.03
N ARG A 142 11.07 12.81 -4.17
CA ARG A 142 11.17 11.41 -3.78
C ARG A 142 9.85 10.73 -4.07
N THR A 143 9.88 9.53 -4.62
CA THR A 143 8.66 8.83 -5.05
C THR A 143 8.59 7.44 -4.42
N ILE A 144 7.44 7.09 -3.88
CA ILE A 144 7.10 5.74 -3.50
C ILE A 144 6.10 5.19 -4.52
N LEU A 145 6.45 4.06 -5.14
CA LEU A 145 5.58 3.29 -6.02
C LEU A 145 4.89 2.22 -5.19
N LEU A 146 3.60 2.39 -4.90
CA LEU A 146 2.79 1.43 -4.17
C LEU A 146 2.04 0.52 -5.15
N PHE A 147 2.55 -0.70 -5.36
CA PHE A 147 1.90 -1.75 -6.14
C PHE A 147 0.97 -2.57 -5.24
N ASP A 148 -0.34 -2.37 -5.39
CA ASP A 148 -1.33 -3.07 -4.58
C ASP A 148 -1.71 -4.40 -5.21
N ASP A 149 -1.71 -5.48 -4.37
CA ASP A 149 -1.94 -6.86 -4.79
C ASP A 149 -1.07 -7.26 -6.01
N ILE A 150 0.26 -7.12 -5.88
CA ILE A 150 1.23 -7.33 -6.96
C ILE A 150 1.15 -8.75 -7.55
N ASP A 151 0.74 -9.74 -6.76
CA ASP A 151 0.53 -11.14 -7.16
C ASP A 151 -0.57 -11.30 -8.24
N THR A 152 -1.43 -10.32 -8.41
CA THR A 152 -2.42 -10.30 -9.50
C THR A 152 -1.82 -9.85 -10.84
N MET A 153 -0.69 -9.17 -10.81
CA MET A 153 -0.04 -8.55 -11.96
C MET A 153 1.23 -9.28 -12.38
N LEU A 154 2.05 -9.68 -11.41
CA LEU A 154 3.34 -10.34 -11.61
C LEU A 154 3.27 -11.78 -11.08
N VAL A 155 3.02 -12.73 -11.98
CA VAL A 155 2.82 -14.14 -11.66
C VAL A 155 4.16 -14.90 -11.76
N LYS A 156 4.33 -15.91 -10.90
CA LYS A 156 5.51 -16.77 -10.88
C LYS A 156 5.72 -17.47 -12.24
N ARG A 157 6.92 -17.40 -12.78
CA ARG A 157 7.27 -17.96 -14.11
C ARG A 157 7.16 -19.50 -14.17
N THR A 158 7.14 -20.15 -13.01
CA THR A 158 7.08 -21.61 -12.88
C THR A 158 5.65 -22.16 -12.80
N GLU A 159 4.61 -21.34 -12.92
CA GLU A 159 3.24 -21.84 -13.08
C GLU A 159 3.10 -22.62 -14.41
N GLU A 160 2.30 -23.69 -14.39
CA GLU A 160 2.14 -24.66 -15.51
C GLU A 160 1.56 -24.06 -16.80
N ASN A 161 1.63 -22.87 -17.12
CA ASN A 161 1.38 -22.13 -18.35
C ASN A 161 1.22 -20.61 -18.07
N PRO A 162 2.29 -19.91 -17.72
CA PRO A 162 2.21 -18.47 -17.62
C PRO A 162 1.87 -17.89 -18.98
N SER A 163 0.82 -17.07 -19.04
CA SER A 163 0.42 -16.40 -20.28
C SER A 163 1.59 -15.53 -20.82
N GLU A 164 1.66 -15.36 -22.14
CA GLU A 164 2.72 -14.54 -22.75
C GLU A 164 2.76 -13.11 -22.19
N TRP A 165 1.59 -12.52 -21.92
CA TRP A 165 1.50 -11.18 -21.35
C TRP A 165 2.11 -11.11 -19.93
N SER A 166 1.97 -12.15 -19.11
CA SER A 166 2.54 -12.20 -17.75
C SER A 166 4.07 -12.21 -17.79
N ARG A 167 4.66 -12.97 -18.73
CA ARG A 167 6.11 -12.98 -18.94
C ARG A 167 6.63 -11.62 -19.39
N SER A 168 5.89 -10.97 -20.29
CA SER A 168 6.23 -9.65 -20.81
C SER A 168 6.20 -8.60 -19.71
N LEU A 169 5.13 -8.55 -18.89
CA LEU A 169 5.03 -7.62 -17.74
C LEU A 169 6.14 -7.83 -16.70
N ASN A 170 6.44 -9.11 -16.38
CA ASN A 170 7.57 -9.42 -15.50
C ASN A 170 8.89 -8.86 -16.07
N GLY A 171 9.11 -9.02 -17.38
CA GLY A 171 10.29 -8.49 -18.06
C GLY A 171 10.40 -6.97 -17.96
N VAL A 172 9.31 -6.26 -18.21
CA VAL A 172 9.25 -4.79 -18.09
C VAL A 172 9.47 -4.36 -16.66
N PHE A 173 8.80 -4.99 -15.69
CA PHE A 173 8.97 -4.68 -14.28
C PHE A 173 10.43 -4.80 -13.83
N PHE A 174 11.07 -5.94 -14.11
CA PHE A 174 12.46 -6.17 -13.70
C PHE A 174 13.43 -5.21 -14.38
N HIS A 175 13.23 -4.96 -15.70
CA HIS A 175 14.07 -4.03 -16.44
C HIS A 175 14.05 -2.62 -15.80
N HIS A 176 12.87 -2.11 -15.50
CA HIS A 176 12.75 -0.78 -14.88
C HIS A 176 13.17 -0.78 -13.40
N CYS A 177 12.81 -1.83 -12.65
CA CYS A 177 13.21 -2.00 -11.26
C CYS A 177 14.75 -1.94 -11.10
N ASP A 178 15.49 -2.65 -11.96
CA ASP A 178 16.97 -2.69 -11.91
C ASP A 178 17.61 -1.33 -12.19
N ARG A 179 16.92 -0.45 -12.91
CA ARG A 179 17.39 0.90 -13.24
C ARG A 179 17.02 1.96 -12.20
N MET A 180 16.26 1.61 -11.18
CA MET A 180 15.86 2.56 -10.14
C MET A 180 17.02 2.92 -9.22
N ILE A 181 17.03 4.18 -8.80
CA ILE A 181 17.93 4.74 -7.80
C ILE A 181 17.19 4.79 -6.47
N ALA A 182 17.59 3.97 -5.49
CA ALA A 182 16.87 3.80 -4.22
C ALA A 182 16.74 5.10 -3.38
N SER A 183 17.68 6.03 -3.53
CA SER A 183 17.60 7.34 -2.88
C SER A 183 16.55 8.29 -3.50
N LYS A 184 15.96 7.93 -4.65
CA LYS A 184 14.95 8.73 -5.35
C LYS A 184 13.60 8.05 -5.42
N VAL A 185 13.61 6.73 -5.68
CA VAL A 185 12.38 5.95 -5.87
C VAL A 185 12.49 4.64 -5.10
N LEU A 186 11.46 4.32 -4.32
CA LEU A 186 11.30 3.04 -3.66
C LEU A 186 10.01 2.36 -4.13
N ILE A 187 10.05 1.04 -4.26
CA ILE A 187 8.88 0.22 -4.47
C ILE A 187 8.36 -0.25 -3.12
N VAL A 188 7.05 -0.16 -2.92
CA VAL A 188 6.35 -0.91 -1.89
C VAL A 188 5.27 -1.73 -2.60
N ALA A 189 5.37 -3.04 -2.49
CA ALA A 189 4.39 -3.94 -3.06
C ALA A 189 3.61 -4.64 -1.96
N THR A 190 2.31 -4.88 -2.14
CA THR A 190 1.51 -5.68 -1.22
C THR A 190 1.15 -7.01 -1.87
N THR A 191 1.07 -8.08 -1.07
CA THR A 191 0.57 -9.39 -1.50
C THR A 191 -0.21 -10.09 -0.40
N ASN A 192 -1.24 -10.82 -0.81
CA ASN A 192 -1.98 -11.73 0.06
C ASN A 192 -1.43 -13.16 -0.02
N VAL A 193 -0.64 -13.49 -1.03
CA VAL A 193 -0.17 -14.84 -1.34
C VAL A 193 1.34 -14.81 -1.67
N PRO A 194 2.22 -14.64 -0.66
CA PRO A 194 3.67 -14.51 -0.90
C PRO A 194 4.28 -15.68 -1.67
N GLY A 195 3.70 -16.89 -1.55
CA GLY A 195 4.17 -18.07 -2.28
C GLY A 195 3.96 -18.03 -3.81
N LYS A 196 3.11 -17.12 -4.32
CA LYS A 196 2.91 -16.89 -5.75
C LYS A 196 3.86 -15.87 -6.36
N ILE A 197 4.65 -15.18 -5.53
CA ILE A 197 5.58 -14.16 -5.98
C ILE A 197 6.84 -14.83 -6.56
N ASP A 198 7.30 -14.30 -7.70
CA ASP A 198 8.52 -14.75 -8.37
C ASP A 198 9.76 -14.48 -7.49
N ASP A 199 10.69 -15.43 -7.44
CA ASP A 199 11.92 -15.32 -6.65
C ASP A 199 12.77 -14.10 -7.06
N ALA A 200 12.65 -13.65 -8.32
CA ALA A 200 13.30 -12.43 -8.78
C ALA A 200 12.75 -11.15 -8.13
N ILE A 201 11.52 -11.15 -7.63
CA ILE A 201 10.97 -10.05 -6.81
C ILE A 201 11.58 -10.10 -5.41
N HIS A 202 11.67 -11.29 -4.80
CA HIS A 202 12.29 -11.48 -3.49
C HIS A 202 13.77 -11.06 -3.45
N SER A 203 14.49 -11.16 -4.57
CA SER A 203 15.87 -10.68 -4.65
C SER A 203 16.02 -9.15 -4.67
N ARG A 204 14.95 -8.41 -4.95
CA ARG A 204 14.93 -6.94 -5.09
C ARG A 204 14.15 -6.23 -3.99
N LEU A 205 13.09 -6.87 -3.49
CA LEU A 205 12.21 -6.32 -2.47
C LEU A 205 12.34 -7.11 -1.17
N PHE A 206 12.59 -6.41 -0.08
CA PHE A 206 12.68 -7.01 1.24
C PHE A 206 11.28 -7.36 1.75
N MET A 207 11.05 -8.64 2.04
CA MET A 207 9.75 -9.09 2.54
C MET A 207 9.54 -8.69 4.00
N ARG A 208 8.43 -8.03 4.27
CA ARG A 208 7.97 -7.63 5.61
C ARG A 208 6.56 -8.16 5.85
N PRO A 209 6.36 -9.05 6.82
CA PRO A 209 5.02 -9.43 7.21
C PRO A 209 4.34 -8.26 7.94
N VAL A 210 3.09 -7.98 7.55
CA VAL A 210 2.25 -7.01 8.26
C VAL A 210 1.56 -7.74 9.40
N PRO A 211 1.68 -7.27 10.64
CA PRO A 211 1.09 -7.94 11.80
C PRO A 211 -0.44 -7.96 11.72
N GLU A 212 -1.02 -9.07 12.16
CA GLU A 212 -2.46 -9.18 12.33
C GLU A 212 -2.90 -8.39 13.56
N PRO A 213 -4.05 -7.69 13.51
CA PRO A 213 -4.59 -6.99 14.66
C PRO A 213 -5.06 -7.97 15.73
N THR A 214 -4.97 -7.59 16.99
CA THR A 214 -5.55 -8.35 18.10
C THR A 214 -7.07 -8.24 18.11
N VAL A 215 -7.75 -9.11 18.85
CA VAL A 215 -9.22 -9.05 18.98
C VAL A 215 -9.65 -7.74 19.63
N GLU A 216 -8.92 -7.28 20.64
CA GLU A 216 -9.15 -6.02 21.33
C GLU A 216 -9.05 -4.81 20.39
N GLU A 217 -8.06 -4.83 19.50
CA GLU A 217 -7.89 -3.82 18.47
C GLU A 217 -9.04 -3.85 17.45
N LEU A 218 -9.51 -5.05 17.07
CA LEU A 218 -10.66 -5.20 16.19
C LEU A 218 -11.94 -4.65 16.81
N VAL A 219 -12.15 -4.86 18.10
CA VAL A 219 -13.29 -4.28 18.85
C VAL A 219 -13.20 -2.76 18.85
N SER A 220 -12.02 -2.19 19.09
CA SER A 220 -11.81 -0.75 19.04
C SER A 220 -12.13 -0.16 17.65
N VAL A 221 -11.73 -0.84 16.58
CA VAL A 221 -12.07 -0.44 15.20
C VAL A 221 -13.57 -0.53 14.93
N ALA A 222 -14.22 -1.59 15.43
CA ALA A 222 -15.67 -1.74 15.32
C ALA A 222 -16.42 -0.62 16.08
N GLU A 223 -15.94 -0.24 17.26
CA GLU A 223 -16.50 0.88 18.03
C GLU A 223 -16.50 2.20 17.25
N ASN A 224 -15.45 2.49 16.49
CA ASN A 224 -15.35 3.70 15.67
C ASN A 224 -16.35 3.73 14.50
N VAL A 225 -16.91 2.58 14.14
CA VAL A 225 -17.96 2.47 13.10
C VAL A 225 -19.35 2.75 13.68
N LEU A 226 -19.52 2.58 15.00
CA LEU A 226 -20.81 2.79 15.65
C LEU A 226 -21.20 4.27 15.65
N PRO A 227 -22.50 4.59 15.42
CA PRO A 227 -22.99 5.95 15.52
C PRO A 227 -22.83 6.48 16.95
N LEU A 228 -22.52 7.78 17.08
CA LEU A 228 -22.30 8.44 18.38
C LEU A 228 -23.50 8.34 19.30
N ASN A 229 -24.72 8.38 18.75
CA ASN A 229 -25.99 8.28 19.48
C ASN A 229 -26.95 7.34 18.73
N PRO A 230 -26.81 6.04 18.84
CA PRO A 230 -27.71 5.10 18.20
C PRO A 230 -29.10 5.21 18.83
N LYS A 231 -30.09 5.69 18.05
CA LYS A 231 -31.47 5.76 18.52
C LYS A 231 -31.98 4.33 18.78
N GLY A 232 -32.36 4.07 20.03
CA GLY A 232 -33.00 2.80 20.42
C GLY A 232 -32.05 1.65 20.81
N PHE A 233 -30.73 1.91 20.98
CA PHE A 233 -29.77 0.89 21.37
C PHE A 233 -28.91 1.32 22.56
N ASP A 234 -28.62 0.38 23.44
CA ASP A 234 -27.54 0.53 24.40
C ASP A 234 -26.21 0.23 23.67
N LYS A 235 -25.37 1.26 23.55
CA LYS A 235 -24.03 1.15 22.92
C LYS A 235 -23.17 0.06 23.59
N LYS A 236 -23.31 -0.16 24.91
CA LYS A 236 -22.57 -1.19 25.64
C LYS A 236 -23.02 -2.59 25.26
N GLU A 237 -24.34 -2.80 25.16
CA GLU A 237 -24.91 -4.09 24.78
C GLU A 237 -24.50 -4.45 23.34
N MET A 238 -24.53 -3.46 22.42
CA MET A 238 -24.10 -3.64 21.05
C MET A 238 -22.61 -3.96 20.95
N LEU A 239 -21.74 -3.27 21.69
CA LEU A 239 -20.31 -3.56 21.71
C LEU A 239 -20.01 -4.95 22.26
N ALA A 240 -20.72 -5.39 23.30
CA ALA A 240 -20.56 -6.75 23.83
C ALA A 240 -20.97 -7.82 22.81
N SER A 241 -22.03 -7.58 22.04
CA SER A 241 -22.46 -8.47 20.94
C SER A 241 -21.40 -8.52 19.84
N ILE A 242 -20.89 -7.37 19.42
CA ILE A 242 -19.84 -7.25 18.40
C ILE A 242 -18.57 -7.98 18.86
N GLU A 243 -18.13 -7.77 20.10
CA GLU A 243 -16.96 -8.45 20.64
C GLU A 243 -17.13 -9.97 20.64
N ALA A 244 -18.29 -10.46 21.09
CA ALA A 244 -18.59 -11.89 21.11
C ALA A 244 -18.55 -12.49 19.70
N GLU A 245 -19.11 -11.80 18.70
CA GLU A 245 -19.10 -12.26 17.33
C GLU A 245 -17.72 -12.19 16.68
N ILE A 246 -16.92 -11.15 16.96
CA ILE A 246 -15.52 -11.08 16.50
C ILE A 246 -14.72 -12.25 17.07
N ARG A 247 -14.82 -12.51 18.39
CA ARG A 247 -14.12 -13.63 19.04
C ARG A 247 -14.54 -14.97 18.46
N ARG A 248 -15.82 -15.15 18.21
CA ARG A 248 -16.37 -16.37 17.59
C ARG A 248 -15.82 -16.54 16.18
N SER A 249 -15.95 -15.54 15.31
CA SER A 249 -15.45 -15.59 13.91
C SER A 249 -13.96 -15.92 13.84
N VAL A 250 -13.14 -15.29 14.70
CA VAL A 250 -11.71 -15.57 14.76
C VAL A 250 -11.42 -17.00 15.25
N ASN A 251 -12.15 -17.49 16.26
CA ASN A 251 -12.03 -18.86 16.76
C ASN A 251 -12.48 -19.90 15.72
N ASP A 252 -13.46 -19.57 14.89
CA ASP A 252 -13.95 -20.41 13.79
C ASP A 252 -13.02 -20.38 12.56
N GLY A 253 -11.89 -19.67 12.65
CA GLY A 253 -10.82 -19.63 11.64
C GLY A 253 -10.94 -18.51 10.62
N GLU A 254 -11.85 -17.54 10.79
CA GLU A 254 -11.86 -16.35 9.96
C GLU A 254 -10.61 -15.48 10.25
N THR A 255 -10.13 -14.79 9.23
CA THR A 255 -8.98 -13.91 9.38
C THR A 255 -9.30 -12.74 10.29
N ALA A 256 -8.51 -12.57 11.35
CA ALA A 256 -8.52 -11.36 12.18
C ALA A 256 -8.14 -10.14 11.31
N SER A 257 -9.12 -9.37 10.89
CA SER A 257 -8.92 -8.25 9.96
C SER A 257 -9.85 -7.08 10.25
N PHE A 258 -9.39 -5.87 9.91
CA PHE A 258 -10.23 -4.66 10.05
C PHE A 258 -11.49 -4.71 9.18
N ARG A 259 -11.43 -5.44 8.06
CA ARG A 259 -12.60 -5.69 7.21
C ARG A 259 -13.65 -6.53 7.95
N LEU A 260 -13.22 -7.57 8.67
CA LEU A 260 -14.11 -8.40 9.49
C LEU A 260 -14.78 -7.56 10.59
N ALA A 261 -14.00 -6.79 11.35
CA ALA A 261 -14.53 -5.96 12.44
C ALA A 261 -15.57 -4.96 11.95
N ARG A 262 -15.28 -4.26 10.86
CA ARG A 262 -16.22 -3.29 10.24
C ARG A 262 -17.47 -3.98 9.71
N LYS A 263 -17.33 -5.15 9.08
CA LYS A 263 -18.45 -5.96 8.58
C LYS A 263 -19.38 -6.36 9.72
N ILE A 264 -18.85 -6.90 10.81
CA ILE A 264 -19.63 -7.31 11.99
C ILE A 264 -20.35 -6.09 12.60
N ALA A 265 -19.65 -4.97 12.81
CA ALA A 265 -20.25 -3.76 13.34
C ALA A 265 -21.42 -3.27 12.48
N ILE A 266 -21.27 -3.24 11.16
CA ILE A 266 -22.33 -2.83 10.25
C ILE A 266 -23.52 -3.80 10.30
N ILE A 267 -23.29 -5.11 10.34
CA ILE A 267 -24.34 -6.11 10.43
C ILE A 267 -25.14 -5.93 11.72
N GLU A 268 -24.48 -5.72 12.85
CA GLU A 268 -25.15 -5.50 14.14
C GLU A 268 -26.00 -4.22 14.13
N ILE A 269 -25.49 -3.14 13.53
CA ILE A 269 -26.27 -1.90 13.35
C ILE A 269 -27.51 -2.16 12.50
N VAL A 270 -27.37 -2.85 11.36
CA VAL A 270 -28.47 -3.14 10.44
C VAL A 270 -29.49 -4.04 11.10
N ASN A 271 -29.08 -5.10 11.77
CA ASN A 271 -29.97 -6.02 12.50
C ASN A 271 -30.78 -5.27 13.57
N GLY A 272 -30.10 -4.39 14.28
CA GLY A 272 -30.74 -3.61 15.30
C GLY A 272 -31.75 -2.58 14.77
N VAL A 273 -31.52 -2.00 13.60
CA VAL A 273 -32.40 -0.97 13.01
C VAL A 273 -33.56 -1.58 12.21
N VAL A 274 -33.31 -2.70 11.51
CA VAL A 274 -34.25 -3.26 10.53
C VAL A 274 -35.16 -4.35 11.15
N PHE A 275 -34.68 -5.08 12.16
CA PHE A 275 -35.39 -6.25 12.70
C PHE A 275 -35.94 -6.05 14.13
N ARG A 276 -35.95 -4.83 14.64
CA ARG A 276 -36.71 -4.41 15.82
C ARG A 276 -37.85 -3.50 15.41
#